data_026d00b86d86ef0f541a75c45c98b2e6
#
_entry.id   026d00b86d86ef0f541a75c45c98b2e6
#
_cell.length_a   1.000
_cell.length_b   1.000
_cell.length_c   1.000
_cell.angle_alpha   90.00
_cell.angle_beta   90.00
_cell.angle_gamma   90.00
#
_symmetry.space_group_name_H-M   'P 1'
#
loop_
_entity.id
_entity.type
_entity.pdbx_description
1 polymer ?
#
loop_
_entity_poly.entity_id
_entity_poly.type
_entity_poly.pdbx_seq_one_letter_code
_entity_poly.pdbx_strand_id
1 'polypeptide(L)'
;MPTLRGWWEGRDLDLKEQLGLFPAVGEASRQRQARERDRMQFLEVLRRERLLPDDGEPDIPTLARAAHAFLARTPSVLAMAQIDDLTDEVEPVNVPATSDEHPNWRRRLSMTLEELAARPRFIDIAEIFRAERGEPAPAETKKNV
;
A
#
# COMPACT_ATOMS: atom_id res chain seq x y z
N MET A 1 7.29 -2.21 -6.32
CA MET A 1 6.09 -1.36 -6.18
C MET A 1 6.31 -0.50 -4.95
N PRO A 2 5.99 0.80 -4.93
CA PRO A 2 6.10 1.62 -3.73
C PRO A 2 5.12 1.11 -2.67
N THR A 3 5.41 1.39 -1.39
CA THR A 3 4.45 1.22 -0.31
C THR A 3 3.38 2.29 -0.42
N LEU A 4 2.19 2.09 0.16
CA LEU A 4 1.12 3.10 0.15
C LEU A 4 1.61 4.41 0.78
N ARG A 5 2.30 4.32 1.93
CA ARG A 5 2.85 5.48 2.61
C ARG A 5 3.94 6.17 1.78
N GLY A 6 4.88 5.41 1.24
CA GLY A 6 5.95 5.96 0.39
C GLY A 6 5.41 6.64 -0.86
N TRP A 7 4.38 6.07 -1.48
CA TRP A 7 3.66 6.66 -2.61
C TRP A 7 2.94 7.94 -2.20
N TRP A 8 2.24 7.94 -1.07
CA TRP A 8 1.49 9.09 -0.58
C TRP A 8 2.38 10.27 -0.22
N GLU A 9 3.47 10.01 0.48
CA GLU A 9 4.46 11.02 0.89
C GLU A 9 5.42 11.44 -0.24
N GLY A 10 5.41 10.77 -1.40
CA GLY A 10 6.32 11.03 -2.52
C GLY A 10 7.73 10.49 -2.35
N ARG A 11 7.97 9.67 -1.33
CA ARG A 11 9.31 9.14 -0.98
C ARG A 11 9.90 8.25 -2.07
N ASP A 12 9.05 7.55 -2.82
CA ASP A 12 9.47 6.76 -3.98
C ASP A 12 10.03 7.63 -5.11
N LEU A 13 9.52 8.86 -5.29
CA LEU A 13 10.03 9.83 -6.27
C LEU A 13 11.36 10.44 -5.78
N ASP A 14 11.45 10.75 -4.48
CA ASP A 14 12.69 11.25 -3.89
C ASP A 14 13.81 10.21 -4.02
N LEU A 15 13.52 8.95 -3.74
CA LEU A 15 14.46 7.85 -3.90
C LEU A 15 14.91 7.69 -5.36
N LYS A 16 13.99 7.77 -6.33
CA LYS A 16 14.33 7.74 -7.75
C LYS A 16 15.24 8.89 -8.16
N GLU A 17 15.02 10.09 -7.62
CA GLU A 17 15.86 11.25 -7.90
C GLU A 17 17.26 11.08 -7.32
N GLN A 18 17.37 10.61 -6.07
CA GLN A 18 18.64 10.32 -5.41
C GLN A 18 19.48 9.27 -6.16
N LEU A 19 18.81 8.28 -6.75
CA LEU A 19 19.43 7.21 -7.54
C LEU A 19 19.66 7.58 -9.01
N GLY A 20 19.33 8.81 -9.43
CA GLY A 20 19.53 9.26 -10.81
C GLY A 20 18.67 8.52 -11.85
N LEU A 21 17.51 7.98 -11.45
CA LEU A 21 16.67 7.14 -12.30
C LEU A 21 15.70 7.92 -13.20
N PHE A 22 15.73 9.23 -13.18
CA PHE A 22 14.93 10.03 -14.11
C PHE A 22 15.67 10.21 -15.45
N PRO A 23 15.08 9.82 -16.59
CA PRO A 23 15.76 9.77 -17.88
C PRO A 23 16.04 11.13 -18.50
N ALA A 24 15.36 12.20 -18.04
CA ALA A 24 15.46 13.52 -18.63
C ALA A 24 15.29 14.65 -17.59
N VAL A 25 15.86 15.81 -17.92
CA VAL A 25 15.66 17.03 -17.14
C VAL A 25 14.18 17.39 -17.07
N GLY A 26 13.70 17.72 -15.87
CA GLY A 26 12.30 18.06 -15.62
C GLY A 26 11.35 16.86 -15.47
N GLU A 27 11.82 15.62 -15.65
CA GLU A 27 10.98 14.43 -15.47
C GLU A 27 10.52 14.26 -14.02
N ALA A 28 11.39 14.51 -13.05
CA ALA A 28 11.04 14.50 -11.64
C ALA A 28 9.86 15.44 -11.32
N SER A 29 9.91 16.67 -11.83
CA SER A 29 8.82 17.64 -11.64
C SER A 29 7.51 17.18 -12.30
N ARG A 30 7.58 16.62 -13.51
CA ARG A 30 6.40 16.07 -14.18
C ARG A 30 5.77 14.93 -13.40
N GLN A 31 6.58 14.01 -12.87
CA GLN A 31 6.08 12.88 -12.08
C GLN A 31 5.50 13.34 -10.74
N ARG A 32 6.07 14.35 -10.09
CA ARG A 32 5.49 14.94 -8.87
C ARG A 32 4.14 15.61 -9.14
N GLN A 33 4.00 16.36 -10.25
CA GLN A 33 2.73 16.94 -10.64
C GLN A 33 1.68 15.88 -11.00
N ALA A 34 2.09 14.81 -11.67
CA ALA A 34 1.21 13.68 -11.94
C ALA A 34 0.75 13.01 -10.63
N ARG A 35 1.67 12.77 -9.70
CA ARG A 35 1.36 12.22 -8.38
C ARG A 35 0.33 13.05 -7.61
N GLU A 36 0.43 14.37 -7.66
CA GLU A 36 -0.53 15.23 -6.98
C GLU A 36 -1.94 15.07 -7.56
N ARG A 37 -2.06 14.98 -8.89
CA ARG A 37 -3.35 14.69 -9.55
C ARG A 37 -3.88 13.32 -9.17
N ASP A 38 -3.01 12.30 -9.14
CA ASP A 38 -3.38 10.93 -8.76
C ASP A 38 -3.86 10.87 -7.31
N ARG A 39 -3.21 11.60 -6.39
CA ARG A 39 -3.64 11.71 -4.98
C ARG A 39 -5.03 12.33 -4.87
N MET A 40 -5.28 13.43 -5.58
CA MET A 40 -6.61 14.08 -5.58
C MET A 40 -7.69 13.14 -6.12
N GLN A 41 -7.44 12.47 -7.24
CA GLN A 41 -8.37 11.50 -7.81
C GLN A 41 -8.63 10.31 -6.87
N PHE A 42 -7.59 9.84 -6.20
CA PHE A 42 -7.70 8.75 -5.23
C PHE A 42 -8.59 9.15 -4.05
N LEU A 43 -8.37 10.34 -3.47
CA LEU A 43 -9.23 10.86 -2.41
C LEU A 43 -10.69 11.02 -2.87
N GLU A 44 -10.91 11.55 -4.07
CA GLU A 44 -12.25 11.70 -4.64
C GLU A 44 -12.97 10.35 -4.75
N VAL A 45 -12.29 9.31 -5.23
CA VAL A 45 -12.86 7.96 -5.31
C VAL A 45 -13.19 7.43 -3.93
N LEU A 46 -12.28 7.54 -2.95
CA LEU A 46 -12.53 7.04 -1.60
C LEU A 46 -13.67 7.77 -0.89
N ARG A 47 -13.83 9.08 -1.12
CA ARG A 47 -14.96 9.87 -0.61
C ARG A 47 -16.27 9.47 -1.26
N ARG A 48 -16.30 9.34 -2.58
CA ARG A 48 -17.47 8.87 -3.32
C ARG A 48 -17.96 7.50 -2.81
N GLU A 49 -17.04 6.62 -2.44
CA GLU A 49 -17.34 5.31 -1.86
C GLU A 49 -17.66 5.38 -0.35
N ARG A 50 -17.70 6.59 0.24
CA ARG A 50 -17.95 6.84 1.66
C ARG A 50 -16.96 6.14 2.60
N LEU A 51 -15.72 6.04 2.15
CA LEU A 51 -14.60 5.44 2.91
C LEU A 51 -13.77 6.50 3.63
N LEU A 52 -13.91 7.75 3.23
CA LEU A 52 -13.31 8.92 3.86
C LEU A 52 -14.38 10.01 4.07
N PRO A 53 -14.20 10.92 5.04
CA PRO A 53 -15.00 12.13 5.14
C PRO A 53 -14.82 13.04 3.92
N ASP A 54 -15.80 13.90 3.68
CA ASP A 54 -15.84 14.75 2.48
C ASP A 54 -14.73 15.81 2.47
N ASP A 55 -14.20 16.17 3.62
CA ASP A 55 -13.19 17.21 3.79
C ASP A 55 -11.95 16.71 4.55
N GLY A 56 -10.90 17.51 4.50
CA GLY A 56 -9.64 17.25 5.19
C GLY A 56 -8.72 16.25 4.46
N GLU A 57 -7.45 16.30 4.79
CA GLU A 57 -6.47 15.31 4.36
C GLU A 57 -6.40 14.18 5.40
N PRO A 58 -6.58 12.91 4.99
CA PRO A 58 -6.53 11.80 5.93
C PRO A 58 -5.09 11.57 6.42
N ASP A 59 -4.94 11.16 7.67
CA ASP A 59 -3.69 10.58 8.14
C ASP A 59 -3.42 9.20 7.48
N ILE A 60 -2.19 8.73 7.56
CA ILE A 60 -1.77 7.47 6.93
C ILE A 60 -2.59 6.26 7.42
N PRO A 61 -2.88 6.09 8.72
CA PRO A 61 -3.75 5.03 9.18
C PRO A 61 -5.14 5.04 8.54
N THR A 62 -5.79 6.20 8.52
CA THR A 62 -7.12 6.37 7.92
C THR A 62 -7.09 6.12 6.42
N LEU A 63 -6.09 6.63 5.70
CA LEU A 63 -5.90 6.38 4.28
C LEU A 63 -5.71 4.89 3.99
N ALA A 64 -4.87 4.20 4.77
CA ALA A 64 -4.62 2.77 4.61
C ALA A 64 -5.91 1.95 4.79
N ARG A 65 -6.70 2.26 5.81
CA ARG A 65 -8.02 1.64 6.03
C ARG A 65 -8.93 1.82 4.81
N ALA A 66 -9.08 3.05 4.36
CA ALA A 66 -9.95 3.38 3.24
C ALA A 66 -9.49 2.70 1.94
N ALA A 67 -8.20 2.70 1.64
CA ALA A 67 -7.63 2.04 0.48
C ALA A 67 -7.88 0.52 0.48
N HIS A 68 -7.66 -0.15 1.61
CA HIS A 68 -7.88 -1.59 1.73
C HIS A 68 -9.37 -1.96 1.75
N ALA A 69 -10.24 -1.13 2.33
CA ALA A 69 -11.68 -1.31 2.23
C ALA A 69 -12.17 -1.18 0.77
N PHE A 70 -11.64 -0.20 0.03
CA PHE A 70 -11.92 -0.06 -1.39
C PHE A 70 -11.50 -1.31 -2.18
N LEU A 71 -10.27 -1.82 -1.94
CA LEU A 71 -9.79 -3.05 -2.56
C LEU A 71 -10.66 -4.25 -2.19
N ALA A 72 -11.05 -4.38 -0.92
CA ALA A 72 -11.88 -5.49 -0.46
C ALA A 72 -13.26 -5.50 -1.12
N ARG A 73 -13.84 -4.34 -1.45
CA ARG A 73 -15.13 -4.22 -2.16
C ARG A 73 -15.07 -4.56 -3.64
N THR A 74 -13.88 -4.64 -4.22
CA THR A 74 -13.77 -4.98 -5.65
C THR A 74 -14.30 -6.39 -5.92
N PRO A 75 -14.91 -6.65 -7.09
CA PRO A 75 -15.40 -7.99 -7.45
C PRO A 75 -14.27 -8.95 -7.86
N SER A 76 -13.04 -8.63 -7.58
CA SER A 76 -11.87 -9.47 -7.87
C SER A 76 -11.93 -10.77 -7.08
N VAL A 77 -11.63 -11.90 -7.70
CA VAL A 77 -11.59 -13.21 -7.04
C VAL A 77 -10.51 -13.22 -5.93
N LEU A 78 -9.40 -12.54 -6.16
CA LEU A 78 -8.28 -12.42 -5.23
C LEU A 78 -8.06 -10.95 -4.87
N ALA A 79 -7.92 -10.66 -3.59
CA ALA A 79 -7.48 -9.37 -3.08
C ALA A 79 -6.37 -9.59 -2.04
N MET A 80 -5.32 -8.78 -2.11
CA MET A 80 -4.15 -8.92 -1.26
C MET A 80 -3.80 -7.58 -0.61
N ALA A 81 -3.37 -7.62 0.65
CA ALA A 81 -2.72 -6.49 1.32
C ALA A 81 -1.21 -6.69 1.29
N GLN A 82 -0.46 -5.65 0.93
CA GLN A 82 0.99 -5.67 0.97
C GLN A 82 1.45 -5.57 2.44
N ILE A 83 2.34 -6.46 2.87
CA ILE A 83 2.83 -6.47 4.25
C ILE A 83 3.48 -5.14 4.65
N ASP A 84 4.13 -4.48 3.73
CA ASP A 84 4.75 -3.16 3.95
C ASP A 84 3.72 -2.10 4.36
N ASP A 85 2.49 -2.17 3.83
CA ASP A 85 1.41 -1.24 4.19
C ASP A 85 0.82 -1.57 5.58
N LEU A 86 0.91 -2.84 6.01
CA LEU A 86 0.49 -3.30 7.34
C LEU A 86 1.50 -2.91 8.43
N THR A 87 2.78 -2.79 8.07
CA THR A 87 3.87 -2.47 8.98
C THR A 87 4.30 -1.01 8.95
N ASP A 88 3.64 -0.20 8.11
CA ASP A 88 3.92 1.25 7.96
C ASP A 88 5.30 1.56 7.36
N GLU A 89 5.79 0.64 6.53
CA GLU A 89 7.06 0.83 5.84
C GLU A 89 6.94 1.94 4.79
N VAL A 90 7.99 2.74 4.67
CA VAL A 90 8.05 3.86 3.73
C VAL A 90 8.77 3.46 2.45
N GLU A 91 9.92 2.81 2.60
CA GLU A 91 10.78 2.46 1.48
C GLU A 91 10.33 1.15 0.82
N PRO A 92 10.37 1.08 -0.52
CA PRO A 92 10.07 -0.16 -1.22
C PRO A 92 11.16 -1.20 -0.98
N VAL A 93 10.80 -2.49 -0.95
CA VAL A 93 11.76 -3.60 -0.84
C VAL A 93 12.59 -3.75 -2.12
N ASN A 94 12.09 -3.21 -3.23
CA ASN A 94 12.75 -3.30 -4.54
C ASN A 94 12.53 -2.02 -5.35
N VAL A 95 13.61 -1.50 -5.93
CA VAL A 95 13.59 -0.36 -6.87
C VAL A 95 14.00 -0.88 -8.24
N PRO A 96 13.08 -0.97 -9.22
CA PRO A 96 13.40 -1.39 -10.58
C PRO A 96 14.49 -0.52 -11.20
N ALA A 97 15.30 -1.13 -12.05
CA ALA A 97 16.46 -0.52 -12.73
C ALA A 97 17.64 -0.19 -11.79
N THR A 98 17.71 -0.82 -10.63
CA THR A 98 18.88 -0.78 -9.74
C THR A 98 19.43 -2.19 -9.50
N SER A 99 20.73 -2.30 -9.22
CA SER A 99 21.41 -3.52 -8.81
C SER A 99 22.14 -3.33 -7.49
N ASP A 100 23.25 -2.61 -7.52
CA ASP A 100 24.09 -2.33 -6.33
C ASP A 100 23.76 -0.98 -5.68
N GLU A 101 23.13 -0.09 -6.42
CA GLU A 101 22.78 1.26 -5.98
C GLU A 101 21.69 1.28 -4.88
N HIS A 102 20.86 0.23 -4.86
CA HIS A 102 19.84 0.02 -3.84
C HIS A 102 19.88 -1.43 -3.33
N PRO A 103 19.79 -1.68 -2.01
CA PRO A 103 19.86 -3.03 -1.44
C PRO A 103 18.56 -3.82 -1.65
N ASN A 104 18.21 -4.08 -2.91
CA ASN A 104 17.00 -4.79 -3.32
C ASN A 104 16.88 -6.14 -2.60
N TRP A 105 15.68 -6.43 -2.06
CA TRP A 105 15.32 -7.69 -1.40
C TRP A 105 16.14 -8.01 -0.13
N ARG A 106 16.85 -7.02 0.43
CA ARG A 106 17.69 -7.19 1.64
C ARG A 106 17.10 -6.53 2.88
N ARG A 107 16.07 -5.68 2.70
CA ARG A 107 15.41 -5.02 3.83
C ARG A 107 14.68 -6.05 4.68
N ARG A 108 14.85 -5.97 5.99
CA ARG A 108 14.03 -6.68 6.96
C ARG A 108 12.84 -5.80 7.35
N LEU A 109 11.74 -6.42 7.72
CA LEU A 109 10.63 -5.70 8.34
C LEU A 109 11.11 -5.03 9.64
N SER A 110 10.48 -3.92 9.98
CA SER A 110 10.76 -3.17 11.22
C SER A 110 10.30 -3.90 12.49
N MET A 111 9.63 -5.04 12.34
CA MET A 111 9.08 -5.83 13.44
C MET A 111 9.15 -7.34 13.14
N THR A 112 8.97 -8.16 14.18
CA THR A 112 8.86 -9.62 14.04
C THR A 112 7.47 -10.04 13.56
N LEU A 113 7.31 -11.30 13.15
CA LEU A 113 6.00 -11.84 12.75
C LEU A 113 5.03 -11.92 13.93
N GLU A 114 5.54 -12.18 15.13
CA GLU A 114 4.76 -12.22 16.37
C GLU A 114 4.19 -10.82 16.71
N GLU A 115 5.01 -9.80 16.57
CA GLU A 115 4.59 -8.40 16.76
C GLU A 115 3.59 -7.96 15.68
N LEU A 116 3.75 -8.42 14.44
CA LEU A 116 2.85 -8.12 13.34
C LEU A 116 1.42 -8.60 13.65
N ALA A 117 1.26 -9.82 14.16
CA ALA A 117 -0.04 -10.40 14.49
C ALA A 117 -0.81 -9.60 15.56
N ALA A 118 -0.08 -8.92 16.45
CA ALA A 118 -0.64 -8.04 17.48
C ALA A 118 -0.81 -6.57 17.04
N ARG A 119 -0.39 -6.23 15.83
CA ARG A 119 -0.41 -4.85 15.33
C ARG A 119 -1.84 -4.38 15.08
N PRO A 120 -2.29 -3.24 15.65
CA PRO A 120 -3.65 -2.75 15.43
C PRO A 120 -4.02 -2.61 13.95
N ARG A 121 -3.12 -2.07 13.12
CA ARG A 121 -3.36 -1.93 11.68
C ARG A 121 -3.54 -3.28 10.97
N PHE A 122 -2.76 -4.30 11.34
CA PHE A 122 -2.92 -5.64 10.77
C PHE A 122 -4.29 -6.23 11.10
N ILE A 123 -4.69 -6.17 12.37
CA ILE A 123 -5.99 -6.66 12.85
C ILE A 123 -7.11 -5.92 12.11
N ASP A 124 -7.03 -4.61 12.06
CA ASP A 124 -8.00 -3.72 11.46
C ASP A 124 -8.22 -4.00 9.96
N ILE A 125 -7.14 -4.12 9.19
CA ILE A 125 -7.24 -4.44 7.76
C ILE A 125 -7.75 -5.88 7.56
N ALA A 126 -7.36 -6.84 8.39
CA ALA A 126 -7.89 -8.20 8.33
C ALA A 126 -9.41 -8.23 8.61
N GLU A 127 -9.89 -7.44 9.57
CA GLU A 127 -11.32 -7.28 9.86
C GLU A 127 -12.08 -6.63 8.69
N ILE A 128 -11.51 -5.61 8.04
CA ILE A 128 -12.06 -4.99 6.85
C ILE A 128 -12.23 -6.01 5.73
N PHE A 129 -11.21 -6.80 5.43
CA PHE A 129 -11.31 -7.83 4.40
C PHE A 129 -12.37 -8.89 4.75
N ARG A 130 -12.46 -9.30 6.01
CA ARG A 130 -13.49 -10.23 6.47
C ARG A 130 -14.90 -9.63 6.35
N ALA A 131 -15.08 -8.38 6.73
CA ALA A 131 -16.37 -7.71 6.68
C ALA A 131 -16.88 -7.50 5.24
N GLU A 132 -15.99 -7.10 4.32
CA GLU A 132 -16.37 -6.77 2.94
C GLU A 132 -16.43 -7.99 2.01
N ARG A 133 -15.69 -9.06 2.31
CA ARG A 133 -15.60 -10.26 1.43
C ARG A 133 -16.21 -11.52 2.03
N GLY A 134 -16.62 -11.50 3.29
CA GLY A 134 -17.07 -12.68 4.03
C GLY A 134 -15.90 -13.55 4.52
N GLU A 135 -16.23 -14.54 5.34
CA GLU A 135 -15.24 -15.53 5.76
C GLU A 135 -14.86 -16.45 4.59
N PRO A 136 -13.58 -16.80 4.43
CA PRO A 136 -13.20 -17.81 3.44
C PRO A 136 -13.93 -19.11 3.74
N ALA A 137 -14.45 -19.77 2.70
CA ALA A 137 -15.04 -21.09 2.85
C ALA A 137 -14.03 -22.02 3.56
N PRO A 138 -14.46 -22.84 4.53
CA PRO A 138 -13.56 -23.74 5.22
C PRO A 138 -12.84 -24.61 4.17
N ALA A 139 -11.52 -24.68 4.29
CA ALA A 139 -10.71 -25.49 3.39
C ALA A 139 -11.26 -26.94 3.43
N GLU A 140 -11.72 -27.44 2.30
CA GLU A 140 -12.12 -28.86 2.20
C GLU A 140 -10.91 -29.70 2.58
N THR A 141 -10.98 -30.31 3.74
CA THR A 141 -9.99 -31.31 4.15
C THR A 141 -10.17 -32.51 3.21
N LYS A 142 -9.35 -32.58 2.15
CA LYS A 142 -9.29 -33.79 1.32
C LYS A 142 -8.95 -34.93 2.26
N LYS A 143 -9.95 -35.72 2.64
CA LYS A 143 -9.73 -37.03 3.25
C LYS A 143 -9.05 -37.87 2.17
N ASN A 144 -7.75 -38.07 2.32
CA ASN A 144 -7.05 -39.09 1.58
C ASN A 144 -7.67 -40.46 1.99
N VAL A 145 -8.33 -41.08 1.05
CA VAL A 145 -8.72 -42.49 1.08
C VAL A 145 -7.54 -43.32 0.62
#